data_07c4a01062ecd1db509244abc8d3039c
#
_entry.id   07c4a01062ecd1db509244abc8d3039c
#
_cell.length_a   1.000
_cell.length_b   1.000
_cell.length_c   1.000
_cell.angle_alpha   90.00
_cell.angle_beta   90.00
_cell.angle_gamma   90.00
#
_symmetry.space_group_name_H-M   'P 1'
#
loop_
_entity.id
_entity.type
_entity.pdbx_description
1 polymer ?
#
loop_
_entity_poly.entity_id
_entity_poly.type
_entity_poly.pdbx_seq_one_letter_code
_entity_poly.pdbx_strand_id
1 'polypeptide(L)'
;MQSDCIMKVTIISGFLGSGKTTLLRRLLREQKVRNLGVIVNDMADLEVDGDLLRAGERVSEEHGNFISLYAGSISGDRRTAFAQALEQWQDRTDLEHLLVETSGSTHPWPLIEELVKRPAYEIDTFVTLLDVKAFIEDYGAGKLLFEELIRNEAQQKRSTANLLAEQIQFADLILLTKTDRIRAEDLPFVIKCLEILNPQAKVQPVTYGQIPAARLLGSGGFSLGRVRLLAKAWRQSS
;
A
#
# COMPACT_ATOMS: atom_id res chain seq x y z
N MET A 1 8.56 -28.92 18.23
CA MET A 1 8.55 -27.44 18.21
C MET A 1 8.35 -27.10 16.75
N GLN A 2 7.11 -26.78 16.33
CA GLN A 2 6.87 -26.17 15.03
C GLN A 2 7.53 -24.78 15.11
N SER A 3 8.48 -24.48 14.26
CA SER A 3 8.95 -23.13 14.06
C SER A 3 7.77 -22.34 13.51
N ASP A 4 7.21 -21.45 14.32
CA ASP A 4 6.19 -20.51 13.88
C ASP A 4 6.81 -19.72 12.72
N CYS A 5 6.48 -20.10 11.49
CA CYS A 5 6.95 -19.40 10.30
C CYS A 5 6.17 -18.08 10.23
N ILE A 6 6.81 -16.99 10.63
CA ILE A 6 6.21 -15.66 10.57
C ILE A 6 6.10 -15.24 9.10
N MET A 7 4.87 -15.00 8.65
CA MET A 7 4.60 -14.55 7.27
C MET A 7 4.91 -13.05 7.15
N LYS A 8 5.83 -12.71 6.25
CA LYS A 8 6.16 -11.30 5.96
C LYS A 8 5.09 -10.64 5.13
N VAL A 9 4.77 -9.40 5.43
CA VAL A 9 3.70 -8.64 4.77
C VAL A 9 4.24 -7.38 4.11
N THR A 10 4.04 -7.25 2.81
CA THR A 10 4.21 -5.99 2.10
C THR A 10 2.86 -5.35 1.83
N ILE A 11 2.67 -4.13 2.29
CA ILE A 11 1.46 -3.33 2.04
C ILE A 11 1.71 -2.42 0.86
N ILE A 12 0.85 -2.48 -0.16
CA ILE A 12 0.85 -1.59 -1.33
C ILE A 12 -0.31 -0.61 -1.18
N SER A 13 0.04 0.65 -0.97
CA SER A 13 -0.88 1.77 -0.83
C SER A 13 -0.64 2.82 -1.93
N GLY A 14 -1.47 3.84 -1.95
CA GLY A 14 -1.41 4.94 -2.90
C GLY A 14 -2.78 5.29 -3.44
N PHE A 15 -2.95 6.51 -3.89
CA PHE A 15 -4.22 7.07 -4.31
C PHE A 15 -4.80 6.36 -5.55
N LEU A 16 -6.08 6.63 -5.84
CA LEU A 16 -6.74 6.08 -7.03
C LEU A 16 -5.95 6.45 -8.30
N GLY A 17 -5.77 5.49 -9.22
CA GLY A 17 -5.03 5.69 -10.46
C GLY A 17 -3.51 5.81 -10.32
N SER A 18 -2.94 5.64 -9.11
CA SER A 18 -1.48 5.72 -8.88
C SER A 18 -0.67 4.56 -9.49
N GLY A 19 -1.34 3.49 -9.98
CA GLY A 19 -0.70 2.36 -10.63
C GLY A 19 -0.49 1.13 -9.76
N LYS A 20 -1.17 1.00 -8.61
CA LYS A 20 -1.11 -0.16 -7.71
C LYS A 20 -1.40 -1.47 -8.44
N THR A 21 -2.53 -1.52 -9.14
CA THR A 21 -2.96 -2.68 -9.93
C THR A 21 -1.96 -3.04 -11.03
N THR A 22 -1.35 -2.04 -11.68
CA THR A 22 -0.29 -2.26 -12.69
C THR A 22 0.93 -2.91 -12.08
N LEU A 23 1.37 -2.45 -10.90
CA LEU A 23 2.48 -3.03 -10.15
C LEU A 23 2.17 -4.46 -9.73
N LEU A 24 0.99 -4.69 -9.15
CA LEU A 24 0.57 -6.01 -8.68
C LEU A 24 0.51 -7.02 -9.82
N ARG A 25 -0.12 -6.64 -10.96
CA ARG A 25 -0.18 -7.47 -12.17
C ARG A 25 1.20 -7.88 -12.66
N ARG A 26 2.15 -6.97 -12.63
CA ARG A 26 3.51 -7.25 -13.03
C ARG A 26 4.19 -8.24 -12.08
N LEU A 27 4.08 -8.02 -10.77
CA LEU A 27 4.65 -8.93 -9.77
C LEU A 27 4.10 -10.37 -9.92
N LEU A 28 2.80 -10.51 -10.16
CA LEU A 28 2.16 -11.79 -10.38
C LEU A 28 2.62 -12.47 -11.69
N ARG A 29 2.94 -11.69 -12.73
CA ARG A 29 3.45 -12.24 -14.00
C ARG A 29 4.93 -12.66 -13.94
N GLU A 30 5.72 -12.09 -13.06
CA GLU A 30 7.17 -12.35 -13.00
C GLU A 30 7.52 -13.76 -12.49
N GLN A 31 6.55 -14.63 -12.19
CA GLN A 31 6.69 -16.07 -11.80
C GLN A 31 7.85 -16.42 -10.84
N LYS A 32 8.64 -15.45 -10.43
CA LYS A 32 9.83 -15.62 -9.57
C LYS A 32 9.50 -15.66 -8.09
N VAL A 33 8.28 -15.26 -7.73
CA VAL A 33 7.84 -15.22 -6.34
C VAL A 33 6.95 -16.43 -6.10
N ARG A 34 7.57 -17.52 -5.70
CA ARG A 34 6.85 -18.69 -5.19
C ARG A 34 6.42 -18.38 -3.75
N ASN A 35 5.36 -19.04 -3.28
CA ASN A 35 4.89 -18.92 -1.89
C ASN A 35 4.40 -17.50 -1.52
N LEU A 36 3.83 -16.76 -2.50
CA LEU A 36 3.26 -15.45 -2.32
C LEU A 36 1.74 -15.53 -2.18
N GLY A 37 1.20 -15.04 -1.06
CA GLY A 37 -0.21 -14.78 -0.90
C GLY A 37 -0.55 -13.35 -1.34
N VAL A 38 -1.74 -13.14 -1.88
CA VAL A 38 -2.19 -11.81 -2.32
C VAL A 38 -3.60 -11.53 -1.82
N ILE A 39 -3.75 -10.42 -1.11
CA ILE A 39 -5.06 -9.88 -0.71
C ILE A 39 -5.25 -8.54 -1.43
N VAL A 40 -6.31 -8.42 -2.21
CA VAL A 40 -6.70 -7.18 -2.92
C VAL A 40 -7.95 -6.60 -2.29
N ASN A 41 -7.87 -5.36 -1.84
CA ASN A 41 -8.96 -4.65 -1.18
C ASN A 41 -9.64 -3.59 -2.08
N ASP A 42 -9.34 -3.55 -3.37
CA ASP A 42 -9.95 -2.63 -4.33
C ASP A 42 -10.36 -3.35 -5.61
N MET A 43 -11.68 -3.57 -5.74
CA MET A 43 -12.25 -4.22 -6.93
C MET A 43 -12.72 -3.21 -7.99
N ALA A 44 -12.82 -1.93 -7.68
CA ALA A 44 -13.29 -0.95 -8.65
C ALA A 44 -12.37 -0.85 -9.89
N ASP A 45 -11.05 -1.06 -9.66
CA ASP A 45 -10.06 -1.10 -10.74
C ASP A 45 -9.97 -2.50 -11.41
N LEU A 46 -10.48 -3.56 -10.77
CA LEU A 46 -10.41 -4.95 -11.26
C LEU A 46 -11.53 -5.29 -12.23
N GLU A 47 -12.72 -4.69 -12.08
CA GLU A 47 -13.84 -4.93 -13.01
C GLU A 47 -13.54 -4.43 -14.43
N VAL A 48 -12.66 -3.44 -14.56
CA VAL A 48 -12.19 -2.91 -15.85
C VAL A 48 -11.09 -3.81 -16.47
N ASP A 49 -10.47 -4.68 -15.66
CA ASP A 49 -9.23 -5.38 -16.02
C ASP A 49 -9.36 -6.91 -15.84
N GLY A 50 -10.15 -7.54 -16.71
CA GLY A 50 -10.31 -9.00 -16.77
C GLY A 50 -8.99 -9.79 -16.81
N ASP A 51 -7.86 -9.14 -17.09
CA ASP A 51 -6.53 -9.75 -17.08
C ASP A 51 -5.97 -9.95 -15.66
N LEU A 52 -6.30 -9.07 -14.69
CA LEU A 52 -5.87 -9.28 -13.30
C LEU A 52 -6.72 -10.34 -12.62
N LEU A 53 -8.03 -10.36 -12.89
CA LEU A 53 -8.91 -11.46 -12.45
C LEU A 53 -8.40 -12.79 -12.98
N ARG A 54 -8.10 -12.89 -14.28
CA ARG A 54 -7.52 -14.10 -14.88
C ARG A 54 -6.14 -14.46 -14.32
N ALA A 55 -5.30 -13.47 -13.99
CA ALA A 55 -4.02 -13.73 -13.33
C ALA A 55 -4.24 -14.18 -11.87
N GLY A 56 -5.17 -13.56 -11.15
CA GLY A 56 -5.60 -13.95 -9.82
C GLY A 56 -6.28 -15.31 -9.81
N GLU A 57 -7.18 -15.59 -10.76
CA GLU A 57 -7.81 -16.88 -10.96
C GLU A 57 -6.79 -17.99 -11.23
N ARG A 58 -5.80 -17.76 -12.11
CA ARG A 58 -4.71 -18.71 -12.36
C ARG A 58 -3.88 -18.96 -11.11
N VAL A 59 -3.52 -17.93 -10.35
CA VAL A 59 -2.81 -18.06 -9.07
C VAL A 59 -3.68 -18.81 -8.06
N SER A 60 -5.00 -18.54 -8.04
CA SER A 60 -5.98 -19.22 -7.20
C SER A 60 -6.23 -20.66 -7.62
N GLU A 61 -6.31 -20.93 -8.92
CA GLU A 61 -6.50 -22.28 -9.48
C GLU A 61 -5.27 -23.16 -9.26
N GLU A 62 -4.06 -22.59 -9.40
CA GLU A 62 -2.83 -23.34 -9.23
C GLU A 62 -2.45 -23.55 -7.75
N HIS A 63 -2.74 -22.58 -6.85
CA HIS A 63 -2.18 -22.59 -5.49
C HIS A 63 -3.11 -22.07 -4.39
N GLY A 64 -4.29 -21.54 -4.69
CA GLY A 64 -5.23 -20.98 -3.70
C GLY A 64 -4.68 -19.77 -2.93
N ASN A 65 -3.81 -18.98 -3.55
CA ASN A 65 -3.00 -17.93 -2.91
C ASN A 65 -3.50 -16.52 -3.18
N PHE A 66 -4.72 -16.37 -3.67
CA PHE A 66 -5.31 -15.07 -3.99
C PHE A 66 -6.66 -14.88 -3.31
N ILE A 67 -6.83 -13.79 -2.57
CA ILE A 67 -8.12 -13.38 -2.00
C ILE A 67 -8.45 -11.97 -2.48
N SER A 68 -9.61 -11.83 -3.09
CA SER A 68 -10.19 -10.52 -3.40
C SER A 68 -11.27 -10.19 -2.37
N LEU A 69 -11.12 -9.06 -1.69
CA LEU A 69 -12.08 -8.59 -0.71
C LEU A 69 -13.16 -7.77 -1.44
N TYR A 70 -14.27 -8.42 -1.78
CA TYR A 70 -15.38 -7.79 -2.49
C TYR A 70 -16.25 -6.98 -1.55
N ALA A 71 -16.53 -5.73 -1.90
CA ALA A 71 -17.46 -4.86 -1.17
C ALA A 71 -18.94 -5.29 -1.32
N GLY A 72 -19.22 -6.41 -1.99
CA GLY A 72 -20.56 -6.92 -2.31
C GLY A 72 -21.03 -8.11 -1.49
N SER A 73 -20.25 -8.67 -0.59
CA SER A 73 -20.79 -9.67 0.34
C SER A 73 -21.56 -8.98 1.47
N ILE A 74 -22.77 -9.16 1.40
CA ILE A 74 -24.07 -8.74 1.97
C ILE A 74 -24.08 -8.23 3.44
N SER A 75 -23.03 -8.23 4.23
CA SER A 75 -23.16 -7.84 5.66
C SER A 75 -21.87 -7.54 6.43
N GLY A 76 -20.74 -7.27 5.80
CA GLY A 76 -19.50 -7.05 6.55
C GLY A 76 -18.78 -5.76 6.17
N ASP A 77 -18.40 -4.98 7.18
CA ASP A 77 -17.39 -3.93 7.04
C ASP A 77 -16.11 -4.52 6.41
N ARG A 78 -15.47 -3.77 5.50
CA ARG A 78 -14.20 -4.16 4.82
C ARG A 78 -13.11 -4.62 5.81
N ARG A 79 -13.12 -4.06 7.02
CA ARG A 79 -12.21 -4.45 8.10
C ARG A 79 -12.46 -5.90 8.56
N THR A 80 -13.71 -6.30 8.67
CA THR A 80 -14.10 -7.66 9.05
C THR A 80 -13.69 -8.67 7.99
N ALA A 81 -13.90 -8.36 6.70
CA ALA A 81 -13.48 -9.23 5.59
C ALA A 81 -11.95 -9.39 5.55
N PHE A 82 -11.20 -8.32 5.77
CA PHE A 82 -9.74 -8.38 5.86
C PHE A 82 -9.26 -9.22 7.04
N ALA A 83 -9.88 -9.03 8.22
CA ALA A 83 -9.57 -9.80 9.41
C ALA A 83 -9.83 -11.31 9.20
N GLN A 84 -10.94 -11.68 8.54
CA GLN A 84 -11.26 -13.07 8.19
C GLN A 84 -10.26 -13.66 7.19
N ALA A 85 -9.84 -12.89 6.18
CA ALA A 85 -8.82 -13.34 5.24
C ALA A 85 -7.47 -13.62 5.93
N LEU A 86 -7.06 -12.76 6.86
CA LEU A 86 -5.86 -12.99 7.66
C LEU A 86 -6.01 -14.24 8.54
N GLU A 87 -7.16 -14.44 9.16
CA GLU A 87 -7.43 -15.60 10.01
C GLU A 87 -7.38 -16.91 9.21
N GLN A 88 -7.92 -16.89 7.99
CA GLN A 88 -7.88 -18.03 7.08
C GLN A 88 -6.45 -18.43 6.67
N TRP A 89 -5.52 -17.48 6.63
CA TRP A 89 -4.17 -17.70 6.12
C TRP A 89 -3.07 -17.77 7.17
N GLN A 90 -3.37 -17.49 8.44
CA GLN A 90 -2.37 -17.49 9.50
C GLN A 90 -1.64 -18.81 9.72
N ASP A 91 -2.29 -19.93 9.38
CA ASP A 91 -1.74 -21.27 9.56
C ASP A 91 -1.12 -21.86 8.26
N ARG A 92 -1.03 -21.05 7.20
CA ARG A 92 -0.48 -21.44 5.89
C ARG A 92 1.05 -21.44 5.96
N THR A 93 1.63 -22.64 6.01
CA THR A 93 3.10 -22.82 6.02
C THR A 93 3.75 -22.85 4.64
N ASP A 94 2.94 -22.92 3.59
CA ASP A 94 3.35 -22.87 2.20
C ASP A 94 3.52 -21.42 1.67
N LEU A 95 3.08 -20.41 2.44
CA LEU A 95 3.24 -18.99 2.13
C LEU A 95 4.36 -18.39 2.99
N GLU A 96 5.29 -17.73 2.33
CA GLU A 96 6.41 -17.03 2.97
C GLU A 96 6.15 -15.51 3.03
N HIS A 97 5.38 -14.99 2.08
CA HIS A 97 5.12 -13.57 1.95
C HIS A 97 3.66 -13.28 1.57
N LEU A 98 3.10 -12.25 2.18
CA LEU A 98 1.77 -11.74 1.89
C LEU A 98 1.86 -10.35 1.27
N LEU A 99 1.21 -10.16 0.14
CA LEU A 99 1.04 -8.89 -0.53
C LEU A 99 -0.38 -8.37 -0.26
N VAL A 100 -0.51 -7.19 0.32
CA VAL A 100 -1.80 -6.56 0.61
C VAL A 100 -1.93 -5.28 -0.19
N GLU A 101 -2.82 -5.26 -1.18
CA GLU A 101 -3.18 -4.03 -1.89
C GLU A 101 -4.32 -3.33 -1.15
N THR A 102 -4.15 -2.04 -0.86
CA THR A 102 -5.18 -1.22 -0.24
C THR A 102 -5.97 -0.42 -1.28
N SER A 103 -7.25 -0.17 -1.02
CA SER A 103 -8.01 0.83 -1.78
C SER A 103 -7.36 2.21 -1.69
N GLY A 104 -7.44 2.98 -2.77
CA GLY A 104 -6.91 4.34 -2.83
C GLY A 104 -7.50 5.30 -1.78
N SER A 105 -8.68 4.99 -1.24
CA SER A 105 -9.36 5.75 -0.20
C SER A 105 -9.19 5.18 1.22
N THR A 106 -8.36 4.16 1.40
CA THR A 106 -8.17 3.50 2.70
C THR A 106 -7.10 4.20 3.53
N HIS A 107 -7.45 4.55 4.77
CA HIS A 107 -6.48 4.96 5.77
C HIS A 107 -5.60 3.78 6.16
N PRO A 108 -4.26 3.93 6.15
CA PRO A 108 -3.33 2.84 6.40
C PRO A 108 -3.44 2.23 7.82
N TRP A 109 -3.68 3.04 8.83
CA TRP A 109 -3.58 2.61 10.22
C TRP A 109 -4.52 1.45 10.60
N PRO A 110 -5.82 1.44 10.25
CA PRO A 110 -6.71 0.34 10.62
C PRO A 110 -6.25 -1.03 10.10
N LEU A 111 -5.64 -1.05 8.90
CA LEU A 111 -5.08 -2.26 8.30
C LEU A 111 -3.81 -2.71 9.02
N ILE A 112 -2.90 -1.78 9.32
CA ILE A 112 -1.69 -2.04 10.10
C ILE A 112 -2.07 -2.59 11.48
N GLU A 113 -3.07 -1.99 12.14
CA GLU A 113 -3.56 -2.42 13.45
C GLU A 113 -4.08 -3.87 13.43
N GLU A 114 -4.78 -4.28 12.36
CA GLU A 114 -5.26 -5.66 12.22
C GLU A 114 -4.11 -6.67 12.04
N LEU A 115 -3.08 -6.32 11.28
CA LEU A 115 -1.89 -7.15 11.12
C LEU A 115 -1.11 -7.30 12.42
N VAL A 116 -0.87 -6.19 13.12
CA VAL A 116 -0.06 -6.18 14.37
C VAL A 116 -0.72 -6.95 15.52
N LYS A 117 -2.04 -7.15 15.50
CA LYS A 117 -2.74 -7.98 16.50
C LYS A 117 -2.45 -9.47 16.33
N ARG A 118 -1.88 -9.89 15.20
CA ARG A 118 -1.68 -11.31 14.86
C ARG A 118 -0.19 -11.64 14.80
N PRO A 119 0.33 -12.43 15.75
CA PRO A 119 1.75 -12.79 15.80
C PRO A 119 2.27 -13.55 14.57
N ALA A 120 1.36 -14.19 13.81
CA ALA A 120 1.70 -14.90 12.58
C ALA A 120 2.18 -13.98 11.45
N TYR A 121 1.99 -12.66 11.57
CA TYR A 121 2.32 -11.68 10.54
C TYR A 121 3.34 -10.67 11.04
N GLU A 122 4.31 -10.35 10.18
CA GLU A 122 5.28 -9.29 10.37
C GLU A 122 5.23 -8.33 9.17
N ILE A 123 4.94 -7.06 9.41
CA ILE A 123 4.96 -6.07 8.32
C ILE A 123 6.42 -5.79 7.96
N ASP A 124 6.79 -6.15 6.74
CA ASP A 124 8.13 -6.01 6.19
C ASP A 124 8.34 -4.63 5.55
N THR A 125 7.37 -4.19 4.76
CA THR A 125 7.47 -2.95 4.00
C THR A 125 6.11 -2.32 3.76
N PHE A 126 6.02 -1.01 3.91
CA PHE A 126 4.87 -0.20 3.48
C PHE A 126 5.27 0.62 2.25
N VAL A 127 4.68 0.29 1.12
CA VAL A 127 4.95 0.92 -0.18
C VAL A 127 3.82 1.85 -0.56
N THR A 128 4.12 3.10 -0.87
CA THR A 128 3.14 4.06 -1.40
C THR A 128 3.47 4.39 -2.85
N LEU A 129 2.51 4.16 -3.75
CA LEU A 129 2.60 4.62 -5.14
C LEU A 129 2.04 6.04 -5.25
N LEU A 130 2.83 6.93 -5.82
CA LEU A 130 2.47 8.32 -6.03
C LEU A 130 2.47 8.65 -7.52
N ASP A 131 1.31 9.03 -8.05
CA ASP A 131 1.19 9.65 -9.38
C ASP A 131 1.78 11.05 -9.32
N VAL A 132 2.96 11.23 -9.93
CA VAL A 132 3.71 12.49 -9.86
C VAL A 132 2.95 13.61 -10.57
N LYS A 133 2.24 13.30 -11.65
CA LYS A 133 1.44 14.31 -12.36
C LYS A 133 0.31 14.83 -11.48
N ALA A 134 -0.49 13.92 -10.89
CA ALA A 134 -1.56 14.31 -9.98
C ALA A 134 -1.01 15.05 -8.74
N PHE A 135 0.15 14.63 -8.22
CA PHE A 135 0.78 15.31 -7.09
C PHE A 135 1.14 16.77 -7.40
N ILE A 136 1.59 17.05 -8.60
CA ILE A 136 1.91 18.43 -9.04
C ILE A 136 0.63 19.22 -9.30
N GLU A 137 -0.30 18.68 -10.08
CA GLU A 137 -1.48 19.39 -10.58
C GLU A 137 -2.54 19.58 -9.49
N ASP A 138 -2.87 18.52 -8.72
CA ASP A 138 -3.96 18.53 -7.76
C ASP A 138 -3.54 18.98 -6.36
N TYR A 139 -2.25 18.78 -6.02
CA TYR A 139 -1.73 19.07 -4.67
C TYR A 139 -0.63 20.14 -4.65
N GLY A 140 -0.40 20.84 -5.77
CA GLY A 140 0.61 21.89 -5.88
C GLY A 140 2.00 21.41 -5.48
N ALA A 141 2.37 20.18 -5.92
CA ALA A 141 3.61 19.51 -5.53
C ALA A 141 3.83 19.44 -4.00
N GLY A 142 2.75 19.18 -3.27
CA GLY A 142 2.78 19.04 -1.81
C GLY A 142 2.41 20.27 -1.02
N LYS A 143 2.27 21.46 -1.64
CA LYS A 143 1.88 22.69 -0.94
C LYS A 143 0.56 22.52 -0.18
N LEU A 144 -0.46 21.97 -0.83
CA LEU A 144 -1.76 21.71 -0.21
C LEU A 144 -1.67 20.68 0.92
N LEU A 145 -0.76 19.70 0.84
CA LEU A 145 -0.53 18.75 1.93
C LEU A 145 0.04 19.44 3.16
N PHE A 146 1.00 20.35 2.99
CA PHE A 146 1.55 21.14 4.11
C PHE A 146 0.50 22.08 4.70
N GLU A 147 -0.28 22.77 3.86
CA GLU A 147 -1.35 23.65 4.31
C GLU A 147 -2.42 22.89 5.10
N GLU A 148 -2.81 21.69 4.63
CA GLU A 148 -3.77 20.83 5.32
C GLU A 148 -3.21 20.26 6.62
N LEU A 149 -1.95 19.82 6.65
CA LEU A 149 -1.30 19.37 7.89
C LEU A 149 -1.29 20.45 8.97
N ILE A 150 -0.96 21.70 8.58
CA ILE A 150 -0.99 22.84 9.51
C ILE A 150 -2.42 23.19 9.92
N ARG A 151 -3.38 23.14 8.98
CA ARG A 151 -4.79 23.47 9.24
C ARG A 151 -5.49 22.44 10.12
N ASN A 152 -5.12 21.16 10.00
CA ASN A 152 -5.74 20.08 10.78
C ASN A 152 -5.33 20.04 12.25
N GLU A 153 -4.23 20.69 12.62
CA GLU A 153 -3.99 21.00 14.03
C GLU A 153 -5.09 21.92 14.61
N ALA A 154 -5.86 22.61 13.75
CA ALA A 154 -6.90 23.57 14.16
C ALA A 154 -8.34 23.14 13.80
N GLN A 155 -8.58 22.23 12.86
CA GLN A 155 -9.93 21.86 12.39
C GLN A 155 -10.02 20.39 11.93
N GLN A 156 -10.73 19.59 12.66
CA GLN A 156 -10.98 18.13 12.54
C GLN A 156 -11.67 17.64 11.25
N LYS A 157 -11.28 18.06 10.05
CA LYS A 157 -11.88 17.58 8.80
C LYS A 157 -10.92 16.67 8.04
N ARG A 158 -11.29 15.39 7.89
CA ARG A 158 -10.59 14.44 7.01
C ARG A 158 -10.76 14.84 5.55
N SER A 159 -9.69 15.31 4.91
CA SER A 159 -9.65 15.61 3.48
C SER A 159 -8.89 14.52 2.71
N THR A 160 -9.02 14.50 1.38
CA THR A 160 -8.21 13.62 0.51
C THR A 160 -6.71 13.95 0.62
N ALA A 161 -6.37 15.21 0.87
CA ALA A 161 -4.98 15.65 1.09
C ALA A 161 -4.41 15.02 2.36
N ASN A 162 -5.20 14.92 3.44
CA ASN A 162 -4.79 14.24 4.67
C ASN A 162 -4.52 12.77 4.47
N LEU A 163 -5.40 12.10 3.74
CA LEU A 163 -5.22 10.69 3.41
C LEU A 163 -3.92 10.45 2.64
N LEU A 164 -3.64 11.28 1.63
CA LEU A 164 -2.40 11.19 0.86
C LEU A 164 -1.18 11.48 1.74
N ALA A 165 -1.26 12.49 2.62
CA ALA A 165 -0.19 12.80 3.55
C ALA A 165 0.09 11.65 4.52
N GLU A 166 -0.96 10.99 5.05
CA GLU A 166 -0.83 9.82 5.90
C GLU A 166 -0.18 8.65 5.15
N GLN A 167 -0.61 8.37 3.91
CA GLN A 167 -0.02 7.33 3.07
C GLN A 167 1.47 7.60 2.78
N ILE A 168 1.86 8.86 2.53
CA ILE A 168 3.25 9.26 2.34
C ILE A 168 4.05 9.09 3.64
N GLN A 169 3.52 9.57 4.77
CA GLN A 169 4.24 9.53 6.04
C GLN A 169 4.45 8.11 6.59
N PHE A 170 3.54 7.18 6.30
CA PHE A 170 3.66 5.79 6.74
C PHE A 170 4.61 4.97 5.86
N ALA A 171 4.89 5.42 4.63
CA ALA A 171 5.71 4.69 3.68
C ALA A 171 7.16 4.51 4.15
N ASP A 172 7.72 3.36 3.82
CA ASP A 172 9.16 3.07 3.87
C ASP A 172 9.76 3.21 2.46
N LEU A 173 8.91 3.01 1.44
CA LEU A 173 9.25 3.15 0.04
C LEU A 173 8.15 3.93 -0.69
N ILE A 174 8.51 5.01 -1.36
CA ILE A 174 7.61 5.78 -2.22
C ILE A 174 8.01 5.56 -3.66
N LEU A 175 7.12 4.98 -4.45
CA LEU A 175 7.31 4.76 -5.87
C LEU A 175 6.65 5.88 -6.67
N LEU A 176 7.47 6.66 -7.37
CA LEU A 176 7.00 7.73 -8.23
C LEU A 176 6.60 7.16 -9.59
N THR A 177 5.30 7.19 -9.87
CA THR A 177 4.74 6.71 -11.14
C THR A 177 4.42 7.84 -12.09
N LYS A 178 4.27 7.51 -13.38
CA LYS A 178 3.92 8.47 -14.45
C LYS A 178 4.90 9.64 -14.58
N THR A 179 6.16 9.41 -14.28
CA THR A 179 7.24 10.39 -14.41
C THR A 179 7.48 10.83 -15.85
N ASP A 180 7.01 10.02 -16.81
CA ASP A 180 6.97 10.32 -18.25
C ASP A 180 5.93 11.41 -18.63
N ARG A 181 5.04 11.78 -17.68
CA ARG A 181 3.97 12.76 -17.91
C ARG A 181 4.24 14.14 -17.31
N ILE A 182 5.43 14.34 -16.77
CA ILE A 182 5.88 15.61 -16.19
C ILE A 182 7.16 16.08 -16.88
N ARG A 183 7.55 17.33 -16.67
CA ARG A 183 8.84 17.83 -17.13
C ARG A 183 9.95 17.26 -16.26
N ALA A 184 11.08 16.91 -16.85
CA ALA A 184 12.22 16.33 -16.12
C ALA A 184 12.73 17.27 -15.00
N GLU A 185 12.60 18.58 -15.18
CA GLU A 185 12.99 19.60 -14.21
C GLU A 185 12.11 19.66 -12.95
N ASP A 186 10.87 19.12 -13.01
CA ASP A 186 9.94 19.11 -11.87
C ASP A 186 10.22 17.94 -10.91
N LEU A 187 10.81 16.86 -11.41
CA LEU A 187 11.03 15.64 -10.62
C LEU A 187 11.92 15.84 -9.38
N PRO A 188 13.07 16.57 -9.45
CA PRO A 188 13.89 16.84 -8.27
C PRO A 188 13.13 17.64 -7.20
N PHE A 189 12.25 18.56 -7.60
CA PHE A 189 11.44 19.31 -6.68
C PHE A 189 10.43 18.43 -5.94
N VAL A 190 9.74 17.53 -6.66
CA VAL A 190 8.83 16.55 -6.06
C VAL A 190 9.55 15.66 -5.06
N ILE A 191 10.73 15.13 -5.41
CA ILE A 191 11.54 14.30 -4.51
C ILE A 191 11.85 15.08 -3.23
N LYS A 192 12.28 16.34 -3.36
CA LYS A 192 12.59 17.21 -2.22
C LYS A 192 11.38 17.43 -1.30
N CYS A 193 10.19 17.64 -1.87
CA CYS A 193 8.96 17.76 -1.10
C CYS A 193 8.63 16.47 -0.32
N LEU A 194 8.83 15.31 -0.93
CA LEU A 194 8.59 14.03 -0.29
C LEU A 194 9.61 13.74 0.83
N GLU A 195 10.87 14.12 0.64
CA GLU A 195 11.91 14.02 1.68
C GLU A 195 11.60 14.89 2.91
N ILE A 196 10.91 16.01 2.72
CA ILE A 196 10.45 16.87 3.83
C ILE A 196 9.25 16.21 4.52
N LEU A 197 8.29 15.66 3.75
CA LEU A 197 7.09 15.00 4.30
C LEU A 197 7.41 13.70 5.03
N ASN A 198 8.37 12.93 4.51
CA ASN A 198 8.84 11.68 5.10
C ASN A 198 10.34 11.47 4.83
N PRO A 199 11.21 11.99 5.68
CA PRO A 199 12.67 11.90 5.50
C PRO A 199 13.22 10.49 5.65
N GLN A 200 12.43 9.53 6.08
CA GLN A 200 12.86 8.14 6.27
C GLN A 200 12.50 7.24 5.09
N ALA A 201 11.53 7.66 4.25
CA ALA A 201 11.16 6.89 3.08
C ALA A 201 12.23 6.95 1.99
N LYS A 202 12.46 5.81 1.35
CA LYS A 202 13.21 5.78 0.09
C LYS A 202 12.28 6.21 -1.03
N VAL A 203 12.68 7.22 -1.82
CA VAL A 203 11.91 7.70 -2.96
C VAL A 203 12.53 7.16 -4.24
N GLN A 204 11.75 6.47 -5.08
CA GLN A 204 12.25 5.85 -6.31
C GLN A 204 11.28 6.08 -7.48
N PRO A 205 11.74 6.72 -8.57
CA PRO A 205 11.01 6.76 -9.82
C PRO A 205 10.86 5.36 -10.43
N VAL A 206 9.67 5.05 -10.95
CA VAL A 206 9.40 3.80 -11.65
C VAL A 206 8.57 4.05 -12.90
N THR A 207 8.87 3.31 -13.96
CA THR A 207 8.12 3.36 -15.22
C THR A 207 7.33 2.08 -15.39
N TYR A 208 6.02 2.20 -15.59
CA TYR A 208 5.09 1.05 -15.73
C TYR A 208 5.26 -0.05 -14.66
N GLY A 209 5.49 0.35 -13.41
CA GLY A 209 5.68 -0.58 -12.29
C GLY A 209 6.97 -1.41 -12.38
N GLN A 210 7.97 -0.97 -13.15
CA GLN A 210 9.25 -1.67 -13.31
C GLN A 210 10.14 -1.50 -12.07
N ILE A 211 9.97 -2.43 -11.15
CA ILE A 211 10.81 -2.55 -9.96
C ILE A 211 11.09 -4.04 -9.69
N PRO A 212 12.32 -4.42 -9.34
CA PRO A 212 12.61 -5.79 -8.94
C PRO A 212 11.79 -6.20 -7.71
N ALA A 213 11.17 -7.39 -7.74
CA ALA A 213 10.38 -7.91 -6.62
C ALA A 213 11.15 -7.88 -5.28
N ALA A 214 12.45 -8.17 -5.28
CA ALA A 214 13.31 -8.12 -4.10
C ALA A 214 13.44 -6.71 -3.47
N ARG A 215 13.02 -5.65 -4.15
CA ARG A 215 12.95 -4.30 -3.57
C ARG A 215 11.66 -4.05 -2.80
N LEU A 216 10.65 -4.88 -3.04
CA LEU A 216 9.32 -4.78 -2.43
C LEU A 216 9.14 -5.85 -1.36
N LEU A 217 9.70 -7.04 -1.60
CA LEU A 217 9.51 -8.22 -0.75
C LEU A 217 10.81 -8.49 0.03
N GLY A 218 10.73 -8.54 1.35
CA GLY A 218 11.87 -8.82 2.20
C GLY A 218 12.84 -7.65 2.37
N SER A 219 12.41 -6.40 2.17
CA SER A 219 13.28 -5.22 2.29
C SER A 219 13.52 -4.78 3.74
N GLY A 220 12.66 -5.19 4.69
CA GLY A 220 12.82 -4.96 6.13
C GLY A 220 12.80 -3.49 6.54
N GLY A 221 12.09 -2.64 5.80
CA GLY A 221 12.10 -1.19 6.02
C GLY A 221 11.10 -0.71 7.07
N PHE A 222 10.07 -1.50 7.39
CA PHE A 222 8.95 -1.05 8.21
C PHE A 222 9.32 -0.84 9.68
N SER A 223 8.94 0.34 10.20
CA SER A 223 9.11 0.68 11.61
C SER A 223 7.76 0.89 12.29
N LEU A 224 7.27 -0.13 12.98
CA LEU A 224 6.02 -0.07 13.74
C LEU A 224 6.04 1.05 14.80
N GLY A 225 7.18 1.27 15.45
CA GLY A 225 7.33 2.34 16.45
C GLY A 225 7.10 3.71 15.85
N ARG A 226 7.70 4.00 14.68
CA ARG A 226 7.49 5.25 13.93
C ARG A 226 6.01 5.42 13.55
N VAL A 227 5.43 4.40 12.94
CA VAL A 227 4.05 4.46 12.45
C VAL A 227 3.03 4.61 13.58
N ARG A 228 3.27 3.98 14.74
CA ARG A 228 2.44 4.18 15.95
C ARG A 228 2.47 5.62 16.45
N LEU A 229 3.61 6.27 16.45
CA LEU A 229 3.73 7.68 16.85
C LEU A 229 2.96 8.58 15.87
N LEU A 230 3.12 8.37 14.58
CA LEU A 230 2.38 9.10 13.54
C LEU A 230 0.86 8.89 13.68
N ALA A 231 0.42 7.63 13.82
CA ALA A 231 -1.00 7.30 13.97
C ALA A 231 -1.61 7.92 15.24
N LYS A 232 -0.84 8.03 16.33
CA LYS A 232 -1.28 8.70 17.55
C LYS A 232 -1.45 10.20 17.32
N ALA A 233 -0.53 10.84 16.61
CA ALA A 233 -0.63 12.26 16.23
C ALA A 233 -1.89 12.50 15.37
N TRP A 234 -2.13 11.68 14.34
CA TRP A 234 -3.32 11.76 13.50
C TRP A 234 -4.66 11.56 14.26
N ARG A 235 -4.68 10.72 15.31
CA ARG A 235 -5.87 10.49 16.14
C ARG A 235 -6.14 11.62 17.13
N GLN A 236 -5.11 12.29 17.63
CA GLN A 236 -5.25 13.41 18.55
C GLN A 236 -5.73 14.67 17.83
N SER A 237 -5.49 14.74 16.53
CA SER A 237 -5.96 15.80 15.62
C SER A 237 -7.36 15.49 15.03
N SER A 238 -8.01 14.41 15.44
CA SER A 238 -9.35 13.94 15.05
C SER A 238 -10.31 13.99 16.22
#